data_bd0e60a2884ffaced749d0b69b16ed98
#
_entry.id   bd0e60a2884ffaced749d0b69b16ed98
#
_cell.length_a   1.000
_cell.length_b   1.000
_cell.length_c   1.000
_cell.angle_alpha   90.00
_cell.angle_beta   90.00
_cell.angle_gamma   90.00
#
_symmetry.space_group_name_H-M   'P 1'
#
loop_
_entity.id
_entity.type
_entity.pdbx_description
1 polymer ?
#
loop_
_entity_poly.entity_id
_entity_poly.type
_entity_poly.pdbx_seq_one_letter_code
_entity_poly.pdbx_strand_id
1 'polypeptide(L)'
;MKIISVLILCCLLLTGCSAPSTAQTQTTAPTQTEMNVPESTPETETPILEIPVNIFVPDENAENFYTIPTVIPEEDANLVVALLIEHSILNEGIVLNHINLDGAQINLDFNQTFLDQLCTYGTAGERMMIGCVVNTFLSFYEADTVYITVNGEIMESGHVIYDFPMSFIE
;
A
#
# COMPACT_ATOMS: atom_id res chain seq x y z
N MET A 1 -28.20 -29.63 11.10
CA MET A 1 -28.06 -30.72 12.10
C MET A 1 -26.66 -30.62 12.76
N LYS A 2 -26.68 -30.33 14.09
CA LYS A 2 -25.60 -30.48 15.12
C LYS A 2 -24.37 -29.57 14.94
N ILE A 3 -24.21 -28.41 15.56
CA ILE A 3 -23.92 -28.00 16.95
C ILE A 3 -22.94 -28.96 17.66
N ILE A 4 -21.69 -28.50 17.89
CA ILE A 4 -20.94 -28.83 19.10
C ILE A 4 -20.13 -27.60 19.53
N SER A 5 -20.59 -27.04 20.65
CA SER A 5 -19.94 -26.06 21.52
C SER A 5 -18.98 -26.81 22.42
N VAL A 6 -17.76 -26.32 22.59
CA VAL A 6 -16.95 -26.70 23.78
C VAL A 6 -16.31 -25.45 24.36
N LEU A 7 -16.85 -25.12 25.49
CA LEU A 7 -16.40 -24.15 26.48
C LEU A 7 -15.42 -24.87 27.42
N ILE A 8 -14.20 -24.34 27.60
CA ILE A 8 -13.38 -24.70 28.78
C ILE A 8 -12.85 -23.42 29.41
N LEU A 9 -13.45 -23.15 30.54
CA LEU A 9 -13.09 -22.24 31.60
C LEU A 9 -12.09 -22.93 32.54
N CYS A 10 -10.96 -22.30 32.88
CA CYS A 10 -10.26 -22.62 34.13
C CYS A 10 -9.51 -21.43 34.71
N CYS A 11 -10.01 -20.99 35.85
CA CYS A 11 -9.40 -20.08 36.83
C CYS A 11 -8.17 -20.71 37.50
N LEU A 12 -7.22 -19.90 38.03
CA LEU A 12 -6.92 -19.79 39.44
C LEU A 12 -5.71 -18.88 39.73
N LEU A 13 -6.00 -17.85 40.41
CA LEU A 13 -5.38 -17.11 41.50
C LEU A 13 -4.16 -17.76 42.19
N LEU A 14 -3.14 -16.97 42.53
CA LEU A 14 -2.51 -17.00 43.86
C LEU A 14 -1.73 -15.69 44.13
N THR A 15 -2.11 -15.10 45.22
CA THR A 15 -1.61 -13.95 45.97
C THR A 15 -0.26 -14.25 46.67
N GLY A 16 0.54 -13.19 46.88
CA GLY A 16 1.69 -13.21 47.75
C GLY A 16 2.21 -11.82 48.08
N CYS A 17 1.69 -11.25 49.17
CA CYS A 17 2.26 -10.08 49.89
C CYS A 17 3.45 -10.47 50.72
N SER A 18 4.47 -9.58 50.83
CA SER A 18 5.15 -9.27 52.08
C SER A 18 6.08 -8.06 51.94
N ALA A 19 5.86 -7.04 52.75
CA ALA A 19 6.78 -6.02 53.23
C ALA A 19 6.96 -6.23 54.76
N PRO A 20 7.72 -5.41 55.50
CA PRO A 20 8.89 -4.55 55.26
C PRO A 20 10.04 -4.85 56.27
N SER A 21 11.20 -4.21 56.17
CA SER A 21 12.07 -3.97 57.31
C SER A 21 13.06 -2.79 57.12
N THR A 22 12.99 -1.94 58.01
CA THR A 22 13.51 -0.72 58.58
C THR A 22 15.06 -0.60 58.62
N ALA A 23 15.53 0.59 58.20
CA ALA A 23 16.59 1.49 58.72
C ALA A 23 17.97 0.94 59.16
N GLN A 24 19.01 1.57 58.61
CA GLN A 24 19.95 2.39 59.44
C GLN A 24 20.89 3.25 58.59
N THR A 25 21.00 4.47 59.04
CA THR A 25 21.83 5.60 58.63
C THR A 25 23.34 5.32 58.82
N GLN A 26 24.17 5.62 57.82
CA GLN A 26 25.50 6.15 58.06
C GLN A 26 26.00 7.07 56.95
N THR A 27 26.32 8.28 57.36
CA THR A 27 26.93 9.41 56.66
C THR A 27 28.41 9.14 56.36
N THR A 28 28.83 9.25 55.10
CA THR A 28 30.13 9.81 54.71
C THR A 28 30.10 10.31 53.27
N ALA A 29 30.43 11.56 53.06
CA ALA A 29 30.67 12.22 51.77
C ALA A 29 32.19 12.24 51.48
N PRO A 30 32.60 12.84 50.28
CA PRO A 30 32.21 12.53 48.92
C PRO A 30 33.41 12.09 48.05
N THR A 31 33.21 11.25 47.10
CA THR A 31 34.20 11.10 46.01
C THR A 31 33.45 11.34 44.70
N GLN A 32 33.88 12.40 44.02
CA GLN A 32 33.44 12.72 42.66
C GLN A 32 33.99 11.63 41.74
N THR A 33 33.12 10.80 41.23
CA THR A 33 33.38 9.96 40.07
C THR A 33 32.66 10.62 38.90
N GLU A 34 33.42 11.17 37.98
CA GLU A 34 32.93 11.64 36.68
C GLU A 34 32.19 10.51 35.99
N MET A 35 30.88 10.67 35.90
CA MET A 35 30.05 9.82 35.05
C MET A 35 30.26 10.28 33.62
N ASN A 36 31.07 9.49 32.89
CA ASN A 36 31.21 9.60 31.45
C ASN A 36 29.84 9.25 30.84
N VAL A 37 29.05 10.25 30.50
CA VAL A 37 27.83 10.11 29.71
C VAL A 37 28.29 9.73 28.32
N PRO A 38 27.90 8.58 27.74
CA PRO A 38 28.18 8.34 26.34
C PRO A 38 27.41 9.37 25.54
N GLU A 39 28.17 10.24 24.89
CA GLU A 39 27.71 11.20 23.91
C GLU A 39 26.96 10.37 22.81
N SER A 40 25.63 10.42 22.81
CA SER A 40 24.82 9.86 21.74
C SER A 40 25.15 10.62 20.47
N THR A 41 25.93 9.99 19.61
CA THR A 41 26.13 10.44 18.23
C THR A 41 24.73 10.64 17.62
N PRO A 42 24.40 11.82 17.09
CA PRO A 42 23.13 11.98 16.38
C PRO A 42 23.14 11.01 15.20
N GLU A 43 22.20 10.06 15.21
CA GLU A 43 21.90 9.25 14.06
C GLU A 43 21.54 10.24 12.94
N THR A 44 22.38 10.30 11.92
CA THR A 44 22.10 11.10 10.72
C THR A 44 20.92 10.42 10.04
N GLU A 45 19.70 10.92 10.30
CA GLU A 45 18.52 10.51 9.53
C GLU A 45 18.81 10.87 8.08
N THR A 46 19.00 9.84 7.27
CA THR A 46 19.05 9.99 5.82
C THR A 46 17.68 10.54 5.39
N PRO A 47 17.61 11.69 4.68
CA PRO A 47 16.33 12.21 4.24
C PRO A 47 15.63 11.15 3.40
N ILE A 48 14.44 10.74 3.84
CA ILE A 48 13.58 9.84 3.06
C ILE A 48 13.13 10.65 1.85
N LEU A 49 13.49 10.19 0.67
CA LEU A 49 13.01 10.79 -0.57
C LEU A 49 11.50 10.49 -0.66
N GLU A 50 10.69 11.54 -0.66
CA GLU A 50 9.23 11.42 -0.82
C GLU A 50 8.88 11.78 -2.25
N ILE A 51 8.45 10.77 -3.03
CA ILE A 51 8.02 10.94 -4.42
C ILE A 51 6.50 11.09 -4.44
N PRO A 52 5.97 12.23 -4.94
CA PRO A 52 4.54 12.47 -4.96
C PRO A 52 3.84 11.55 -5.98
N VAL A 53 2.69 11.02 -5.59
CA VAL A 53 1.79 10.22 -6.42
C VAL A 53 0.38 10.79 -6.29
N ASN A 54 -0.31 10.99 -7.41
CA ASN A 54 -1.73 11.29 -7.45
C ASN A 54 -2.50 10.02 -7.81
N ILE A 55 -3.21 9.45 -6.86
CA ILE A 55 -4.08 8.30 -7.09
C ILE A 55 -5.42 8.78 -7.62
N PHE A 56 -5.79 8.38 -8.83
CA PHE A 56 -7.10 8.66 -9.40
C PHE A 56 -8.12 7.66 -8.87
N VAL A 57 -9.22 8.18 -8.37
CA VAL A 57 -10.32 7.39 -7.82
C VAL A 57 -11.66 7.88 -8.38
N PRO A 58 -12.69 7.01 -8.50
CA PRO A 58 -13.98 7.44 -9.01
C PRO A 58 -14.72 8.30 -7.97
N ASP A 59 -15.55 9.23 -8.45
CA ASP A 59 -16.50 9.92 -7.59
C ASP A 59 -17.64 8.99 -7.13
N GLU A 60 -18.50 9.47 -6.21
CA GLU A 60 -19.59 8.68 -5.63
C GLU A 60 -20.60 8.16 -6.68
N ASN A 61 -20.70 8.82 -7.83
CA ASN A 61 -21.60 8.44 -8.90
C ASN A 61 -20.92 7.59 -9.99
N ALA A 62 -19.61 7.38 -9.89
CA ALA A 62 -18.77 6.74 -10.90
C ALA A 62 -18.88 7.42 -12.30
N GLU A 63 -18.96 8.72 -12.31
CA GLU A 63 -19.06 9.55 -13.53
C GLU A 63 -17.73 10.26 -13.83
N ASN A 64 -16.99 10.69 -12.78
CA ASN A 64 -15.75 11.45 -12.88
C ASN A 64 -14.66 10.85 -11.98
N PHE A 65 -13.44 11.37 -12.16
CA PHE A 65 -12.31 11.04 -11.31
C PHE A 65 -11.91 12.26 -10.47
N TYR A 66 -11.48 11.98 -9.23
CA TYR A 66 -10.72 12.93 -8.41
C TYR A 66 -9.40 12.32 -7.98
N THR A 67 -8.49 13.11 -7.46
CA THR A 67 -7.18 12.64 -7.06
C THR A 67 -6.99 12.66 -5.56
N ILE A 68 -6.31 11.63 -5.05
CA ILE A 68 -5.81 11.57 -3.67
C ILE A 68 -4.30 11.71 -3.74
N PRO A 69 -3.73 12.86 -3.28
CA PRO A 69 -2.29 13.04 -3.25
C PRO A 69 -1.67 12.18 -2.13
N THR A 70 -0.63 11.45 -2.46
CA THR A 70 0.15 10.65 -1.52
C THR A 70 1.62 10.69 -1.88
N VAL A 71 2.48 9.99 -1.14
CA VAL A 71 3.92 9.89 -1.40
C VAL A 71 4.39 8.45 -1.27
N ILE A 72 5.43 8.10 -2.03
CA ILE A 72 6.14 6.83 -1.93
C ILE A 72 7.63 7.08 -1.70
N PRO A 73 8.36 6.15 -1.03
CA PRO A 73 9.76 6.34 -0.69
C PRO A 73 10.73 6.22 -1.88
N GLU A 74 10.28 5.60 -2.97
CA GLU A 74 11.09 5.38 -4.18
C GLU A 74 10.19 5.26 -5.41
N GLU A 75 10.74 5.49 -6.60
CA GLU A 75 10.04 5.33 -7.87
C GLU A 75 9.89 3.84 -8.21
N ASP A 76 8.80 3.25 -7.73
CA ASP A 76 8.46 1.83 -7.95
C ASP A 76 6.99 1.68 -8.34
N ALA A 77 6.77 1.11 -9.52
CA ALA A 77 5.44 0.80 -10.05
C ALA A 77 4.62 -0.13 -9.14
N ASN A 78 5.28 -1.04 -8.41
CA ASN A 78 4.59 -1.93 -7.48
C ASN A 78 4.06 -1.17 -6.26
N LEU A 79 4.73 -0.10 -5.83
CA LEU A 79 4.20 0.78 -4.79
C LEU A 79 2.97 1.53 -5.28
N VAL A 80 2.94 1.96 -6.54
CA VAL A 80 1.74 2.56 -7.16
C VAL A 80 0.58 1.55 -7.20
N VAL A 81 0.84 0.29 -7.59
CA VAL A 81 -0.17 -0.78 -7.54
C VAL A 81 -0.65 -1.04 -6.11
N ALA A 82 0.25 -1.05 -5.13
CA ALA A 82 -0.12 -1.21 -3.71
C ALA A 82 -1.05 -0.09 -3.23
N LEU A 83 -0.81 1.17 -3.64
CA LEU A 83 -1.70 2.29 -3.34
C LEU A 83 -3.07 2.13 -4.02
N LEU A 84 -3.13 1.66 -5.27
CA LEU A 84 -4.40 1.38 -5.93
C LEU A 84 -5.20 0.28 -5.21
N ILE A 85 -4.53 -0.70 -4.62
CA ILE A 85 -5.14 -1.74 -3.77
C ILE A 85 -5.63 -1.13 -2.45
N GLU A 86 -4.80 -0.33 -1.79
CA GLU A 86 -5.15 0.35 -0.53
C GLU A 86 -6.40 1.21 -0.68
N HIS A 87 -6.53 1.90 -1.81
CA HIS A 87 -7.72 2.70 -2.15
C HIS A 87 -8.87 1.88 -2.76
N SER A 88 -8.79 0.55 -2.72
CA SER A 88 -9.85 -0.36 -3.20
C SER A 88 -10.21 -0.22 -4.69
N ILE A 89 -9.30 0.30 -5.51
CA ILE A 89 -9.42 0.32 -6.97
C ILE A 89 -9.08 -1.05 -7.53
N LEU A 90 -8.01 -1.65 -7.02
CA LEU A 90 -7.59 -3.01 -7.36
C LEU A 90 -7.80 -3.94 -6.17
N ASN A 91 -8.15 -5.19 -6.45
CA ASN A 91 -8.30 -6.22 -5.43
C ASN A 91 -6.92 -6.73 -4.95
N GLU A 92 -6.89 -7.24 -3.72
CA GLU A 92 -5.74 -8.01 -3.24
C GLU A 92 -5.40 -9.17 -4.18
N GLY A 93 -4.11 -9.46 -4.34
CA GLY A 93 -3.62 -10.51 -5.23
C GLY A 93 -3.40 -10.08 -6.68
N ILE A 94 -3.75 -8.85 -7.05
CA ILE A 94 -3.31 -8.27 -8.31
C ILE A 94 -1.82 -7.94 -8.21
N VAL A 95 -1.07 -8.37 -9.23
CA VAL A 95 0.38 -8.21 -9.31
C VAL A 95 0.74 -7.64 -10.67
N LEU A 96 1.59 -6.62 -10.67
CA LEU A 96 2.25 -6.14 -11.87
C LEU A 96 3.44 -7.06 -12.17
N ASN A 97 3.31 -7.88 -13.21
CA ASN A 97 4.35 -8.82 -13.64
C ASN A 97 5.54 -8.08 -14.25
N HIS A 98 5.24 -7.04 -15.04
CA HIS A 98 6.26 -6.29 -15.77
C HIS A 98 5.79 -4.87 -16.07
N ILE A 99 6.76 -3.95 -16.09
CA ILE A 99 6.61 -2.58 -16.60
C ILE A 99 7.74 -2.28 -17.57
N ASN A 100 7.43 -1.61 -18.66
CA ASN A 100 8.42 -1.09 -19.61
C ASN A 100 7.98 0.29 -20.09
N LEU A 101 8.93 1.24 -20.07
CA LEU A 101 8.73 2.57 -20.64
C LEU A 101 9.37 2.60 -22.03
N ASP A 102 8.58 2.95 -23.03
CA ASP A 102 9.00 3.12 -24.42
C ASP A 102 8.64 4.52 -24.90
N GLY A 103 9.59 5.45 -24.77
CA GLY A 103 9.35 6.86 -25.00
C GLY A 103 8.29 7.41 -24.02
N ALA A 104 7.20 7.92 -24.55
CA ALA A 104 6.07 8.43 -23.77
C ALA A 104 4.95 7.40 -23.55
N GLN A 105 5.20 6.12 -23.86
CA GLN A 105 4.26 5.03 -23.61
C GLN A 105 4.74 4.14 -22.46
N ILE A 106 3.82 3.80 -21.57
CA ILE A 106 4.02 2.81 -20.52
C ILE A 106 3.36 1.50 -20.94
N ASN A 107 4.08 0.40 -20.87
CA ASN A 107 3.55 -0.94 -21.07
C ASN A 107 3.48 -1.63 -19.71
N LEU A 108 2.29 -1.99 -19.26
CA LEU A 108 2.00 -2.67 -18.01
C LEU A 108 1.53 -4.10 -18.31
N ASP A 109 2.14 -5.09 -17.68
CA ASP A 109 1.66 -6.47 -17.74
C ASP A 109 1.22 -6.91 -16.35
N PHE A 110 -0.07 -7.22 -16.21
CA PHE A 110 -0.62 -7.70 -14.96
C PHE A 110 -0.83 -9.23 -14.97
N ASN A 111 -1.04 -9.78 -13.77
CA ASN A 111 -1.45 -11.17 -13.64
C ASN A 111 -2.95 -11.36 -13.98
N GLN A 112 -3.40 -12.62 -14.06
CA GLN A 112 -4.78 -12.98 -14.40
C GLN A 112 -5.82 -12.36 -13.47
N THR A 113 -5.48 -12.15 -12.19
CA THR A 113 -6.41 -11.58 -11.19
C THR A 113 -6.90 -10.17 -11.59
N PHE A 114 -6.11 -9.42 -12.34
CA PHE A 114 -6.51 -8.11 -12.88
C PHE A 114 -7.68 -8.25 -13.86
N LEU A 115 -7.55 -9.16 -14.83
CA LEU A 115 -8.62 -9.42 -15.81
C LEU A 115 -9.86 -10.04 -15.14
N ASP A 116 -9.66 -10.94 -14.19
CA ASP A 116 -10.76 -11.55 -13.45
C ASP A 116 -11.58 -10.49 -12.70
N GLN A 117 -10.93 -9.50 -12.07
CA GLN A 117 -11.62 -8.37 -11.45
C GLN A 117 -12.35 -7.54 -12.50
N LEU A 118 -11.68 -7.17 -13.58
CA LEU A 118 -12.24 -6.35 -14.65
C LEU A 118 -13.54 -6.95 -15.21
N CYS A 119 -13.54 -8.26 -15.44
CA CYS A 119 -14.70 -9.02 -15.95
C CYS A 119 -15.89 -9.09 -14.97
N THR A 120 -15.72 -8.68 -13.71
CA THR A 120 -16.84 -8.60 -12.75
C THR A 120 -17.69 -7.35 -12.94
N TYR A 121 -17.18 -6.36 -13.64
CA TYR A 121 -17.84 -5.07 -13.83
C TYR A 121 -18.68 -5.04 -15.12
N GLY A 122 -19.71 -4.20 -15.13
CA GLY A 122 -20.31 -3.74 -16.38
C GLY A 122 -19.51 -2.60 -16.97
N THR A 123 -19.87 -2.14 -18.17
CA THR A 123 -19.13 -1.14 -18.96
C THR A 123 -18.73 0.13 -18.18
N ALA A 124 -19.61 0.64 -17.30
CA ALA A 124 -19.28 1.83 -16.51
C ALA A 124 -18.21 1.55 -15.44
N GLY A 125 -18.34 0.46 -14.69
CA GLY A 125 -17.37 0.08 -13.68
C GLY A 125 -16.01 -0.29 -14.29
N GLU A 126 -16.02 -0.98 -15.43
CA GLU A 126 -14.84 -1.30 -16.22
C GLU A 126 -14.08 -0.02 -16.62
N ARG A 127 -14.80 0.97 -17.20
CA ARG A 127 -14.24 2.28 -17.55
C ARG A 127 -13.62 2.98 -16.33
N MET A 128 -14.29 2.94 -15.17
CA MET A 128 -13.78 3.55 -13.96
C MET A 128 -12.52 2.85 -13.46
N MET A 129 -12.51 1.52 -13.36
CA MET A 129 -11.31 0.79 -12.91
C MET A 129 -10.12 1.06 -13.83
N ILE A 130 -10.30 0.92 -15.15
CA ILE A 130 -9.26 1.18 -16.13
C ILE A 130 -8.81 2.63 -16.06
N GLY A 131 -9.73 3.59 -15.97
CA GLY A 131 -9.41 5.02 -15.86
C GLY A 131 -8.58 5.34 -14.62
N CYS A 132 -8.90 4.76 -13.47
CA CYS A 132 -8.09 4.94 -12.26
C CYS A 132 -6.66 4.44 -12.46
N VAL A 133 -6.48 3.26 -13.03
CA VAL A 133 -5.15 2.69 -13.29
C VAL A 133 -4.39 3.53 -14.31
N VAL A 134 -4.98 3.76 -15.49
CA VAL A 134 -4.35 4.50 -16.59
C VAL A 134 -3.95 5.90 -16.16
N ASN A 135 -4.88 6.69 -15.59
CA ASN A 135 -4.63 8.08 -15.21
C ASN A 135 -3.57 8.19 -14.09
N THR A 136 -3.57 7.24 -13.14
CA THR A 136 -2.55 7.20 -12.07
C THR A 136 -1.16 6.97 -12.66
N PHE A 137 -1.00 5.99 -13.54
CA PHE A 137 0.28 5.69 -14.17
C PHE A 137 0.74 6.79 -15.13
N LEU A 138 -0.17 7.37 -15.93
CA LEU A 138 0.15 8.52 -16.78
C LEU A 138 0.65 9.70 -15.98
N SER A 139 -0.03 10.03 -14.87
CA SER A 139 0.36 11.14 -14.00
C SER A 139 1.69 10.87 -13.30
N PHE A 140 1.94 9.64 -12.86
CA PHE A 140 3.13 9.30 -12.10
C PHE A 140 4.40 9.29 -12.96
N TYR A 141 4.32 8.75 -14.18
CA TYR A 141 5.46 8.67 -15.11
C TYR A 141 5.53 9.82 -16.11
N GLU A 142 4.61 10.80 -16.02
CA GLU A 142 4.50 11.91 -16.99
C GLU A 142 4.43 11.41 -18.44
N ALA A 143 3.68 10.31 -18.67
CA ALA A 143 3.58 9.66 -19.96
C ALA A 143 2.28 10.07 -20.71
N ASP A 144 2.26 9.82 -22.02
CA ASP A 144 1.12 10.15 -22.89
C ASP A 144 0.12 9.00 -23.00
N THR A 145 0.61 7.74 -22.95
CA THR A 145 -0.23 6.56 -23.14
C THR A 145 0.19 5.39 -22.25
N VAL A 146 -0.79 4.55 -21.91
CA VAL A 146 -0.59 3.26 -21.21
C VAL A 146 -1.14 2.14 -22.08
N TYR A 147 -0.35 1.09 -22.30
CA TYR A 147 -0.79 -0.18 -22.89
C TYR A 147 -0.80 -1.27 -21.82
N ILE A 148 -1.90 -1.99 -21.70
CA ILE A 148 -2.07 -3.02 -20.66
C ILE A 148 -2.21 -4.39 -21.30
N THR A 149 -1.42 -5.35 -20.79
CA THR A 149 -1.53 -6.79 -21.09
C THR A 149 -1.79 -7.57 -19.81
N VAL A 150 -2.24 -8.79 -19.94
CA VAL A 150 -2.39 -9.75 -18.85
C VAL A 150 -1.66 -11.04 -19.21
N ASN A 151 -0.63 -11.38 -18.43
CA ASN A 151 0.28 -12.50 -18.69
C ASN A 151 0.89 -12.46 -20.11
N GLY A 152 1.19 -11.25 -20.62
CA GLY A 152 1.75 -11.00 -21.95
C GLY A 152 0.73 -11.06 -23.09
N GLU A 153 -0.55 -11.30 -22.83
CA GLU A 153 -1.60 -11.41 -23.83
C GLU A 153 -2.50 -10.16 -23.87
N ILE A 154 -3.11 -9.89 -25.01
CA ILE A 154 -4.10 -8.83 -25.17
C ILE A 154 -5.26 -9.09 -24.21
N MET A 155 -5.67 -8.05 -23.49
CA MET A 155 -6.75 -8.12 -22.53
C MET A 155 -8.11 -7.97 -23.22
N GLU A 156 -9.02 -8.91 -22.95
CA GLU A 156 -10.41 -8.89 -23.42
C GLU A 156 -11.37 -9.09 -22.25
N SER A 157 -12.19 -8.07 -21.95
CA SER A 157 -13.12 -8.10 -20.81
C SER A 157 -14.49 -8.69 -21.11
N GLY A 158 -14.80 -8.94 -22.37
CA GLY A 158 -16.15 -9.26 -22.85
C GLY A 158 -16.97 -8.04 -23.29
N HIS A 159 -16.51 -6.85 -22.97
CA HIS A 159 -17.07 -5.57 -23.45
C HIS A 159 -16.12 -4.86 -24.41
N VAL A 160 -14.82 -4.92 -24.13
CA VAL A 160 -13.76 -4.25 -24.86
C VAL A 160 -12.57 -5.20 -25.08
N ILE A 161 -11.98 -5.14 -26.27
CA ILE A 161 -10.66 -5.70 -26.57
C ILE A 161 -9.67 -4.54 -26.46
N TYR A 162 -8.72 -4.65 -25.49
CA TYR A 162 -7.73 -3.62 -25.20
C TYR A 162 -6.44 -3.87 -26.00
N ASP A 163 -6.54 -3.77 -27.32
CA ASP A 163 -5.43 -3.95 -28.25
C ASP A 163 -4.79 -2.61 -28.69
N PHE A 164 -5.02 -1.55 -27.95
CA PHE A 164 -4.57 -0.19 -28.24
C PHE A 164 -4.02 0.50 -26.98
N PRO A 165 -3.07 1.45 -27.14
CA PRO A 165 -2.63 2.27 -26.04
C PRO A 165 -3.72 3.29 -25.65
N MET A 166 -3.91 3.47 -24.34
CA MET A 166 -4.93 4.35 -23.76
C MET A 166 -4.27 5.65 -23.30
N SER A 167 -4.85 6.77 -23.69
CA SER A 167 -4.52 8.09 -23.14
C SER A 167 -5.39 8.39 -21.92
N PHE A 168 -5.24 9.59 -21.34
CA PHE A 168 -6.02 10.02 -20.20
C PHE A 168 -7.53 9.85 -20.43
N ILE A 169 -8.21 9.23 -19.46
CA ILE A 169 -9.64 8.91 -19.48
C ILE A 169 -10.37 9.94 -18.62
N GLU A 170 -11.28 10.69 -19.25
CA GLU A 170 -12.11 11.71 -18.57
C GLU A 170 -13.28 11.10 -17.82
#